data_d0d26a9a28699ec190bfdef638aa4d16
#
_entry.id   d0d26a9a28699ec190bfdef638aa4d16
#
_cell.length_a   1.000
_cell.length_b   1.000
_cell.length_c   1.000
_cell.angle_alpha   90.00
_cell.angle_beta   90.00
_cell.angle_gamma   90.00
#
_symmetry.space_group_name_H-M   'P 1'
#
loop_
_entity.id
_entity.type
_entity.pdbx_description
1 polymer ?
#
loop_
_entity_poly.entity_id
_entity_poly.type
_entity_poly.pdbx_seq_one_letter_code
_entity_poly.pdbx_strand_id
1 'polypeptide(L)'
;MTLLFFILGLAGLIVGAEFFLRAVDRFGLKWGVSPMVMGLTVVAFATGAPELAISLKAAMNDSADLVLGNIIGSNIANILLILGITGFITPLQIKLRIVRIDVPIVIAMSIVLYLLALDGVLSLTDGIVLLLGLLTYSVFTFLQIRKNKVDISELYGHEEVELVTGTLFYVKNIGLLLAGLALIALGANWMVSSAVTIAQLLGMSELVVGLTIVSIGTSLPEVATSMTAARKGNADIAVANVLGSNIYNIMLTLGLTIVVTPGCLLYTSPSPRDEQSS
;
A
#
# COMPACT_ATOMS: atom_id res chain seq x y z
N MET A 1 -24.19 -13.24 -13.00
CA MET A 1 -22.88 -13.71 -12.56
C MET A 1 -22.01 -12.54 -12.07
N THR A 2 -21.86 -11.48 -12.85
CA THR A 2 -20.97 -10.33 -12.53
C THR A 2 -21.32 -9.66 -11.18
N LEU A 3 -22.61 -9.38 -10.91
CA LEU A 3 -23.03 -8.80 -9.63
C LEU A 3 -22.72 -9.72 -8.43
N LEU A 4 -22.85 -11.04 -8.61
CA LEU A 4 -22.52 -12.02 -7.57
C LEU A 4 -21.02 -11.96 -7.24
N PHE A 5 -20.15 -11.96 -8.26
CA PHE A 5 -18.69 -11.83 -8.03
C PHE A 5 -18.31 -10.49 -7.43
N PHE A 6 -19.00 -9.41 -7.77
CA PHE A 6 -18.80 -8.10 -7.13
C PHE A 6 -19.11 -8.17 -5.62
N ILE A 7 -20.24 -8.76 -5.23
CA ILE A 7 -20.64 -8.90 -3.82
C ILE A 7 -19.69 -9.84 -3.08
N LEU A 8 -19.32 -10.99 -3.69
CA LEU A 8 -18.36 -11.93 -3.11
C LEU A 8 -16.97 -11.27 -2.96
N GLY A 9 -16.59 -10.45 -3.92
CA GLY A 9 -15.35 -9.67 -3.86
C GLY A 9 -15.34 -8.70 -2.68
N LEU A 10 -16.43 -7.94 -2.50
CA LEU A 10 -16.58 -7.04 -1.37
C LEU A 10 -16.57 -7.79 -0.02
N ALA A 11 -17.28 -8.91 0.08
CA ALA A 11 -17.26 -9.74 1.27
C ALA A 11 -15.85 -10.31 1.54
N GLY A 12 -15.15 -10.76 0.50
CA GLY A 12 -13.75 -11.24 0.60
C GLY A 12 -12.80 -10.17 1.11
N LEU A 13 -12.91 -8.92 0.63
CA LEU A 13 -12.14 -7.79 1.12
C LEU A 13 -12.37 -7.54 2.61
N ILE A 14 -13.63 -7.49 3.05
CA ILE A 14 -13.97 -7.18 4.45
C ILE A 14 -13.52 -8.31 5.38
N VAL A 15 -13.83 -9.57 5.06
CA VAL A 15 -13.44 -10.72 5.87
C VAL A 15 -11.93 -10.92 5.86
N GLY A 16 -11.31 -10.73 4.71
CA GLY A 16 -9.86 -10.82 4.56
C GLY A 16 -9.12 -9.77 5.40
N ALA A 17 -9.58 -8.51 5.36
CA ALA A 17 -9.02 -7.44 6.19
C ALA A 17 -9.18 -7.72 7.68
N GLU A 18 -10.31 -8.29 8.09
CA GLU A 18 -10.53 -8.71 9.49
C GLU A 18 -9.54 -9.78 9.93
N PHE A 19 -9.32 -10.83 9.13
CA PHE A 19 -8.36 -11.90 9.44
C PHE A 19 -6.93 -11.39 9.46
N PHE A 20 -6.57 -10.59 8.48
CA PHE A 20 -5.25 -9.99 8.36
C PHE A 20 -4.93 -9.11 9.57
N LEU A 21 -5.80 -8.18 9.91
CA LEU A 21 -5.59 -7.26 11.04
C LEU A 21 -5.57 -7.98 12.39
N ARG A 22 -6.39 -9.02 12.59
CA ARG A 22 -6.30 -9.86 13.81
C ARG A 22 -4.93 -10.51 13.97
N ALA A 23 -4.32 -10.97 12.88
CA ALA A 23 -2.98 -11.54 12.93
C ALA A 23 -1.92 -10.46 13.20
N VAL A 24 -2.04 -9.28 12.55
CA VAL A 24 -1.17 -8.13 12.75
C VAL A 24 -1.19 -7.67 14.20
N ASP A 25 -2.36 -7.52 14.81
CA ASP A 25 -2.51 -7.11 16.20
C ASP A 25 -1.83 -8.11 17.16
N ARG A 26 -2.03 -9.42 16.93
CA ARG A 26 -1.40 -10.48 17.76
C ARG A 26 0.12 -10.51 17.62
N PHE A 27 0.65 -10.29 16.44
CA PHE A 27 2.10 -10.15 16.22
C PHE A 27 2.63 -8.89 16.88
N GLY A 28 1.93 -7.76 16.73
CA GLY A 28 2.28 -6.51 17.38
C GLY A 28 2.39 -6.66 18.90
N LEU A 29 1.37 -7.25 19.53
CA LEU A 29 1.36 -7.59 20.95
C LEU A 29 2.55 -8.47 21.34
N LYS A 30 2.78 -9.56 20.61
CA LYS A 30 3.84 -10.52 20.92
C LYS A 30 5.24 -9.93 20.79
N TRP A 31 5.46 -9.06 19.78
CA TRP A 31 6.78 -8.45 19.52
C TRP A 31 6.98 -7.14 20.28
N GLY A 32 5.97 -6.66 20.99
CA GLY A 32 6.06 -5.39 21.67
C GLY A 32 6.09 -4.19 20.73
N VAL A 33 5.39 -4.31 19.59
CA VAL A 33 5.36 -3.29 18.53
C VAL A 33 4.01 -2.59 18.54
N SER A 34 4.03 -1.25 18.52
CA SER A 34 2.78 -0.47 18.54
C SER A 34 1.95 -0.67 17.26
N PRO A 35 0.60 -0.52 17.34
CA PRO A 35 -0.30 -0.59 16.18
C PRO A 35 0.12 0.34 15.03
N MET A 36 0.55 1.55 15.36
CA MET A 36 1.04 2.52 14.38
C MET A 36 2.25 1.98 13.59
N VAL A 37 3.22 1.37 14.25
CA VAL A 37 4.40 0.81 13.57
C VAL A 37 4.03 -0.41 12.75
N MET A 38 3.11 -1.26 13.25
CA MET A 38 2.58 -2.38 12.47
C MET A 38 1.89 -1.89 11.19
N GLY A 39 1.12 -0.79 11.27
CA GLY A 39 0.50 -0.14 10.12
C GLY A 39 1.51 0.39 9.11
N LEU A 40 2.51 1.15 9.58
CA LEU A 40 3.59 1.73 8.74
C LEU A 40 4.48 0.68 8.06
N THR A 41 4.52 -0.55 8.57
CA THR A 41 5.45 -1.59 8.09
C THR A 41 4.71 -2.79 7.51
N VAL A 42 4.23 -3.69 8.37
CA VAL A 42 3.66 -4.98 7.97
C VAL A 42 2.40 -4.79 7.12
N VAL A 43 1.50 -3.90 7.55
CA VAL A 43 0.24 -3.69 6.82
C VAL A 43 0.53 -3.02 5.47
N ALA A 44 1.25 -1.91 5.47
CA ALA A 44 1.56 -1.16 4.25
C ALA A 44 2.36 -1.99 3.23
N PHE A 45 3.34 -2.77 3.67
CA PHE A 45 4.09 -3.66 2.79
C PHE A 45 3.21 -4.76 2.17
N ALA A 46 2.35 -5.37 2.99
CA ALA A 46 1.52 -6.48 2.53
C ALA A 46 0.41 -6.03 1.58
N THR A 47 -0.22 -4.88 1.86
CA THR A 47 -1.28 -4.34 1.01
C THR A 47 -0.75 -3.71 -0.27
N GLY A 48 0.49 -3.17 -0.28
CA GLY A 48 1.17 -2.63 -1.46
C GLY A 48 1.76 -3.69 -2.43
N ALA A 49 1.63 -4.99 -2.11
CA ALA A 49 2.13 -6.05 -2.99
C ALA A 49 1.45 -6.07 -4.39
N PRO A 50 0.14 -5.81 -4.56
CA PRO A 50 -0.49 -5.69 -5.86
C PRO A 50 0.09 -4.55 -6.70
N GLU A 51 0.33 -3.39 -6.10
CA GLU A 51 0.94 -2.24 -6.78
C GLU A 51 2.34 -2.59 -7.31
N LEU A 52 3.15 -3.29 -6.51
CA LEU A 52 4.46 -3.78 -6.93
C LEU A 52 4.33 -4.76 -8.10
N ALA A 53 3.44 -5.73 -8.01
CA ALA A 53 3.24 -6.74 -9.05
C ALA A 53 2.80 -6.11 -10.39
N ILE A 54 1.86 -5.14 -10.34
CA ILE A 54 1.38 -4.43 -11.52
C ILE A 54 2.47 -3.55 -12.11
N SER A 55 3.21 -2.80 -11.28
CA SER A 55 4.30 -1.94 -11.74
C SER A 55 5.42 -2.75 -12.39
N LEU A 56 5.84 -3.88 -11.81
CA LEU A 56 6.82 -4.77 -12.41
C LEU A 56 6.33 -5.32 -13.76
N LYS A 57 5.09 -5.80 -13.81
CA LYS A 57 4.51 -6.30 -15.06
C LYS A 57 4.40 -5.22 -16.14
N ALA A 58 4.00 -4.00 -15.77
CA ALA A 58 3.92 -2.87 -16.68
C ALA A 58 5.31 -2.50 -17.23
N ALA A 59 6.30 -2.45 -16.36
CA ALA A 59 7.68 -2.17 -16.75
C ALA A 59 8.28 -3.24 -17.68
N MET A 60 8.00 -4.52 -17.41
CA MET A 60 8.41 -5.63 -18.30
C MET A 60 7.73 -5.60 -19.68
N ASN A 61 6.68 -4.81 -19.83
CA ASN A 61 5.98 -4.56 -21.11
C ASN A 61 6.25 -3.15 -21.67
N ASP A 62 7.33 -2.50 -21.24
CA ASP A 62 7.75 -1.16 -21.66
C ASP A 62 6.67 -0.07 -21.49
N SER A 63 5.80 -0.23 -20.47
CA SER A 63 4.69 0.68 -20.20
C SER A 63 5.02 1.63 -19.03
N ALA A 64 5.95 2.58 -19.25
CA ALA A 64 6.40 3.54 -18.25
C ALA A 64 5.26 4.38 -17.65
N ASP A 65 4.36 4.87 -18.50
CA ASP A 65 3.21 5.68 -18.08
C ASP A 65 2.29 4.92 -17.13
N LEU A 66 2.13 3.59 -17.33
CA LEU A 66 1.33 2.77 -16.45
C LEU A 66 2.02 2.56 -15.08
N VAL A 67 3.34 2.45 -15.06
CA VAL A 67 4.11 2.35 -13.79
C VAL A 67 3.94 3.62 -12.98
N LEU A 68 4.22 4.79 -13.57
CA LEU A 68 4.12 6.08 -12.90
C LEU A 68 2.67 6.40 -12.52
N GLY A 69 1.73 6.14 -13.42
CA GLY A 69 0.30 6.32 -13.18
C GLY A 69 -0.20 5.47 -12.00
N ASN A 70 0.22 4.21 -11.91
CA ASN A 70 -0.11 3.34 -10.79
C ASN A 70 0.44 3.89 -9.47
N ILE A 71 1.72 4.24 -9.41
CA ILE A 71 2.39 4.68 -8.17
C ILE A 71 1.88 6.03 -7.70
N ILE A 72 1.83 7.03 -8.58
CA ILE A 72 1.37 8.38 -8.25
C ILE A 72 -0.13 8.37 -7.97
N GLY A 73 -0.90 7.65 -8.79
CA GLY A 73 -2.35 7.51 -8.62
C GLY A 73 -2.73 6.85 -7.31
N SER A 74 -2.06 5.74 -6.94
CA SER A 74 -2.27 5.08 -5.64
C SER A 74 -1.90 6.00 -4.47
N ASN A 75 -0.81 6.78 -4.57
CA ASN A 75 -0.42 7.71 -3.52
C ASN A 75 -1.45 8.84 -3.33
N ILE A 76 -2.00 9.36 -4.41
CA ILE A 76 -3.07 10.35 -4.37
C ILE A 76 -4.35 9.74 -3.79
N ALA A 77 -4.73 8.55 -4.25
CA ALA A 77 -5.90 7.83 -3.76
C ALA A 77 -5.78 7.51 -2.26
N ASN A 78 -4.61 7.08 -1.81
CA ASN A 78 -4.34 6.81 -0.40
C ASN A 78 -4.60 8.04 0.47
N ILE A 79 -4.09 9.21 0.08
CA ILE A 79 -4.24 10.44 0.88
C ILE A 79 -5.67 11.02 0.74
N LEU A 80 -6.19 11.16 -0.46
CA LEU A 80 -7.47 11.86 -0.66
C LEU A 80 -8.67 10.95 -0.42
N LEU A 81 -8.65 9.72 -0.98
CA LEU A 81 -9.79 8.81 -0.91
C LEU A 81 -9.78 8.02 0.41
N ILE A 82 -8.67 7.34 0.73
CA ILE A 82 -8.66 6.41 1.87
C ILE A 82 -8.68 7.16 3.20
N LEU A 83 -7.82 8.17 3.38
CA LEU A 83 -7.90 8.99 4.60
C LEU A 83 -9.20 9.77 4.67
N GLY A 84 -9.72 10.27 3.53
CA GLY A 84 -11.00 10.98 3.47
C GLY A 84 -12.17 10.10 3.93
N ILE A 85 -12.32 8.90 3.36
CA ILE A 85 -13.38 7.96 3.75
C ILE A 85 -13.18 7.51 5.20
N THR A 86 -11.94 7.19 5.59
CA THR A 86 -11.64 6.73 6.96
C THR A 86 -11.98 7.81 7.98
N GLY A 87 -11.61 9.06 7.71
CA GLY A 87 -11.90 10.22 8.56
C GLY A 87 -13.40 10.56 8.63
N PHE A 88 -14.14 10.26 7.57
CA PHE A 88 -15.60 10.42 7.56
C PHE A 88 -16.30 9.36 8.43
N ILE A 89 -15.77 8.12 8.46
CA ILE A 89 -16.33 7.01 9.26
C ILE A 89 -16.00 7.18 10.74
N THR A 90 -14.76 7.58 11.05
CA THR A 90 -14.26 7.66 12.42
C THR A 90 -13.31 8.85 12.56
N PRO A 91 -13.48 9.70 13.62
CA PRO A 91 -12.53 10.78 13.88
C PRO A 91 -11.11 10.24 14.01
N LEU A 92 -10.20 10.71 13.15
CA LEU A 92 -8.81 10.29 13.15
C LEU A 92 -8.04 11.05 14.25
N GLN A 93 -7.70 10.36 15.31
CA GLN A 93 -6.77 10.91 16.31
C GLN A 93 -5.36 10.66 15.83
N ILE A 94 -4.76 11.68 15.21
CA ILE A 94 -3.42 11.55 14.61
C ILE A 94 -2.36 11.83 15.68
N LYS A 95 -1.49 10.85 15.92
CA LYS A 95 -0.34 11.03 16.84
C LYS A 95 0.63 12.07 16.32
N LEU A 96 1.17 12.88 17.22
CA LEU A 96 2.13 13.94 16.91
C LEU A 96 3.37 13.43 16.15
N ARG A 97 3.78 12.19 16.39
CA ARG A 97 4.86 11.53 15.66
C ARG A 97 4.57 11.47 14.16
N ILE A 98 3.37 11.03 13.77
CA ILE A 98 2.94 10.93 12.35
C ILE A 98 3.12 12.29 11.66
N VAL A 99 2.62 13.36 12.30
CA VAL A 99 2.67 14.72 11.73
C VAL A 99 4.11 15.27 11.67
N ARG A 100 4.95 14.94 12.66
CA ARG A 100 6.30 15.50 12.75
C ARG A 100 7.38 14.69 12.05
N ILE A 101 7.13 13.41 11.77
CA ILE A 101 8.14 12.51 11.20
C ILE A 101 7.64 11.88 9.89
N ASP A 102 6.54 11.13 9.96
CA ASP A 102 6.13 10.29 8.82
C ASP A 102 5.58 11.13 7.66
N VAL A 103 4.76 12.16 7.92
CA VAL A 103 4.27 13.10 6.89
C VAL A 103 5.42 13.87 6.22
N PRO A 104 6.38 14.50 6.95
CA PRO A 104 7.55 15.12 6.34
C PRO A 104 8.38 14.15 5.48
N ILE A 105 8.50 12.88 5.88
CA ILE A 105 9.21 11.87 5.08
C ILE A 105 8.47 11.61 3.75
N VAL A 106 7.14 11.44 3.77
CA VAL A 106 6.34 11.28 2.55
C VAL A 106 6.53 12.49 1.62
N ILE A 107 6.46 13.71 2.17
CA ILE A 107 6.67 14.94 1.40
C ILE A 107 8.09 14.99 0.82
N ALA A 108 9.11 14.72 1.64
CA ALA A 108 10.50 14.73 1.20
C ALA A 108 10.74 13.71 0.07
N MET A 109 10.20 12.50 0.19
CA MET A 109 10.33 11.47 -0.84
C MET A 109 9.58 11.83 -2.13
N SER A 110 8.43 12.49 -2.02
CA SER A 110 7.72 13.02 -3.20
C SER A 110 8.52 14.10 -3.91
N ILE A 111 9.19 14.99 -3.15
CA ILE A 111 10.09 16.01 -3.70
C ILE A 111 11.32 15.34 -4.34
N VAL A 112 11.94 14.36 -3.67
CA VAL A 112 13.07 13.62 -4.24
C VAL A 112 12.67 12.95 -5.55
N LEU A 113 11.53 12.26 -5.59
CA LEU A 113 11.02 11.66 -6.83
C LEU A 113 10.84 12.71 -7.93
N TYR A 114 10.23 13.86 -7.60
CA TYR A 114 10.07 14.95 -8.56
C TYR A 114 11.42 15.46 -9.11
N LEU A 115 12.42 15.62 -8.24
CA LEU A 115 13.76 16.08 -8.64
C LEU A 115 14.49 15.04 -9.51
N LEU A 116 14.38 13.73 -9.17
CA LEU A 116 14.94 12.65 -9.98
C LEU A 116 14.27 12.56 -11.36
N ALA A 117 13.01 12.96 -11.44
CA ALA A 117 12.22 12.93 -12.67
C ALA A 117 12.42 14.16 -13.59
N LEU A 118 13.17 15.18 -13.20
CA LEU A 118 13.29 16.44 -13.96
C LEU A 118 13.97 16.29 -15.33
N ASP A 119 14.85 15.32 -15.48
CA ASP A 119 15.55 15.04 -16.74
C ASP A 119 14.73 14.20 -17.73
N GLY A 120 13.54 13.74 -17.31
CA GLY A 120 12.65 12.92 -18.12
C GLY A 120 12.99 11.41 -18.11
N VAL A 121 13.95 10.98 -17.33
CA VAL A 121 14.42 9.57 -17.27
C VAL A 121 14.61 9.15 -15.83
N LEU A 122 13.98 8.05 -15.43
CA LEU A 122 14.31 7.42 -14.16
C LEU A 122 15.36 6.32 -14.40
N SER A 123 16.60 6.65 -14.08
CA SER A 123 17.78 5.80 -14.29
C SER A 123 17.96 4.73 -13.21
N LEU A 124 18.81 3.74 -13.46
CA LEU A 124 19.19 2.73 -12.46
C LEU A 124 19.72 3.38 -11.17
N THR A 125 20.43 4.49 -11.27
CA THR A 125 20.94 5.23 -10.10
C THR A 125 19.81 5.75 -9.25
N ASP A 126 18.74 6.25 -9.88
CA ASP A 126 17.56 6.77 -9.17
C ASP A 126 16.82 5.67 -8.41
N GLY A 127 16.69 4.49 -9.05
CA GLY A 127 16.14 3.30 -8.40
C GLY A 127 16.95 2.89 -7.16
N ILE A 128 18.28 2.89 -7.25
CA ILE A 128 19.18 2.59 -6.13
C ILE A 128 19.04 3.65 -5.02
N VAL A 129 18.95 4.94 -5.36
CA VAL A 129 18.74 6.03 -4.39
C VAL A 129 17.43 5.82 -3.62
N LEU A 130 16.34 5.49 -4.31
CA LEU A 130 15.05 5.20 -3.68
C LEU A 130 15.12 3.99 -2.74
N LEU A 131 15.76 2.90 -3.15
CA LEU A 131 15.93 1.71 -2.30
C LEU A 131 16.83 1.97 -1.08
N LEU A 132 17.88 2.77 -1.21
CA LEU A 132 18.70 3.20 -0.09
C LEU A 132 17.90 4.10 0.87
N GLY A 133 17.02 4.96 0.34
CA GLY A 133 16.05 5.72 1.13
C GLY A 133 15.15 4.79 1.96
N LEU A 134 14.60 3.74 1.35
CA LEU A 134 13.80 2.74 2.05
C LEU A 134 14.58 2.04 3.16
N LEU A 135 15.82 1.62 2.87
CA LEU A 135 16.68 0.97 3.86
C LEU A 135 16.93 1.92 5.06
N THR A 136 17.25 3.17 4.78
CA THR A 136 17.46 4.20 5.80
C THR A 136 16.21 4.41 6.67
N TYR A 137 15.03 4.54 6.03
CA TYR A 137 13.75 4.66 6.73
C TYR A 137 13.44 3.43 7.58
N SER A 138 13.70 2.23 7.04
CA SER A 138 13.45 0.97 7.75
C SER A 138 14.35 0.83 8.99
N VAL A 139 15.64 1.13 8.85
CA VAL A 139 16.59 1.15 9.97
C VAL A 139 16.20 2.18 11.01
N PHE A 140 15.86 3.40 10.58
CA PHE A 140 15.41 4.46 11.49
C PHE A 140 14.16 4.04 12.28
N THR A 141 13.15 3.48 11.60
CA THR A 141 11.91 2.99 12.23
C THR A 141 12.21 1.85 13.22
N PHE A 142 13.08 0.91 12.86
CA PHE A 142 13.50 -0.18 13.73
C PHE A 142 14.22 0.31 15.00
N LEU A 143 15.15 1.27 14.85
CA LEU A 143 15.86 1.84 16.00
C LEU A 143 14.91 2.60 16.93
N GLN A 144 13.90 3.26 16.39
CA GLN A 144 12.85 3.92 17.19
C GLN A 144 12.00 2.93 17.99
N ILE A 145 11.65 1.79 17.41
CA ILE A 145 10.92 0.71 18.12
C ILE A 145 11.72 0.26 19.34
N ARG A 146 13.02 0.04 19.15
CA ARG A 146 13.91 -0.40 20.26
C ARG A 146 14.04 0.62 21.38
N LYS A 147 14.01 1.91 21.04
CA LYS A 147 14.21 3.00 21.99
C LYS A 147 12.96 3.33 22.81
N ASN A 148 11.78 3.21 22.20
CA ASN A 148 10.50 3.50 22.82
C ASN A 148 9.79 2.19 23.20
N LYS A 149 10.17 1.62 24.36
CA LYS A 149 9.35 0.57 25.00
C LYS A 149 8.03 1.24 25.44
N VAL A 150 6.99 1.04 24.69
CA VAL A 150 5.65 1.50 25.03
C VAL A 150 4.99 0.44 25.90
N ASP A 151 4.19 0.87 26.87
CA ASP A 151 3.36 -0.06 27.61
C ASP A 151 2.24 -0.58 26.67
N ILE A 152 2.39 -1.83 26.27
CA ILE A 152 1.61 -2.47 25.21
C ILE A 152 0.18 -2.72 25.67
N SER A 153 -0.01 -2.92 26.99
CA SER A 153 -1.32 -3.17 27.57
C SER A 153 -2.28 -1.99 27.40
N GLU A 154 -1.76 -0.74 27.44
CA GLU A 154 -2.56 0.46 27.17
C GLU A 154 -2.93 0.65 25.69
N LEU A 155 -2.11 0.13 24.77
CA LEU A 155 -2.27 0.35 23.33
C LEU A 155 -3.22 -0.62 22.63
N TYR A 156 -3.29 -1.86 23.12
CA TYR A 156 -4.12 -2.91 22.54
C TYR A 156 -5.38 -3.20 23.34
N GLY A 157 -5.63 -2.43 24.43
CA GLY A 157 -6.72 -2.66 25.36
C GLY A 157 -6.49 -3.89 26.24
N HIS A 158 -7.36 -4.08 27.23
CA HIS A 158 -7.35 -5.23 28.14
C HIS A 158 -7.96 -6.51 27.51
N GLU A 159 -7.83 -6.72 26.18
CA GLU A 159 -8.04 -8.07 25.70
C GLU A 159 -6.96 -8.94 26.38
N GLU A 160 -7.38 -9.79 27.30
CA GLU A 160 -6.59 -10.91 27.79
C GLU A 160 -6.25 -11.76 26.56
N VAL A 161 -5.16 -11.35 25.89
CA VAL A 161 -4.56 -12.22 24.90
C VAL A 161 -4.00 -13.37 25.72
N GLU A 162 -4.78 -14.43 25.84
CA GLU A 162 -4.26 -15.74 26.17
C GLU A 162 -3.07 -15.94 25.23
N LEU A 163 -1.88 -15.58 25.74
CA LEU A 163 -0.63 -15.73 25.00
C LEU A 163 -0.44 -17.23 24.83
N VAL A 164 -1.13 -17.78 23.83
CA VAL A 164 -0.82 -19.10 23.32
C VAL A 164 0.63 -19.04 22.90
N THR A 165 1.51 -19.46 23.80
CA THR A 165 2.96 -19.46 23.60
C THR A 165 3.34 -20.70 22.80
N GLY A 166 4.40 -20.61 22.01
CA GLY A 166 4.94 -21.75 21.28
C GLY A 166 4.62 -21.76 19.79
N THR A 167 4.95 -22.87 19.14
CA THR A 167 4.83 -23.07 17.68
C THR A 167 3.39 -22.88 17.18
N LEU A 168 2.40 -23.28 17.98
CA LEU A 168 0.98 -23.18 17.63
C LEU A 168 0.54 -21.72 17.43
N PHE A 169 1.08 -20.77 18.22
CA PHE A 169 0.83 -19.34 18.01
C PHE A 169 1.23 -18.89 16.61
N TYR A 170 2.44 -19.23 16.18
CA TYR A 170 2.95 -18.85 14.87
C TYR A 170 2.16 -19.50 13.74
N VAL A 171 1.92 -20.81 13.81
CA VAL A 171 1.16 -21.54 12.79
C VAL A 171 -0.23 -20.94 12.60
N LYS A 172 -0.96 -20.69 13.70
CA LYS A 172 -2.30 -20.12 13.67
C LYS A 172 -2.31 -18.69 13.09
N ASN A 173 -1.41 -17.83 13.56
CA ASN A 173 -1.43 -16.41 13.16
C ASN A 173 -0.80 -16.19 11.78
N ILE A 174 0.21 -16.95 11.37
CA ILE A 174 0.71 -16.94 9.99
C ILE A 174 -0.39 -17.48 9.05
N GLY A 175 -1.07 -18.57 9.41
CA GLY A 175 -2.20 -19.08 8.63
C GLY A 175 -3.31 -18.02 8.47
N LEU A 176 -3.66 -17.32 9.54
CA LEU A 176 -4.66 -16.26 9.53
C LEU A 176 -4.22 -15.06 8.67
N LEU A 177 -2.94 -14.66 8.77
CA LEU A 177 -2.36 -13.59 7.97
C LEU A 177 -2.38 -13.92 6.47
N LEU A 178 -1.91 -15.12 6.10
CA LEU A 178 -1.90 -15.56 4.70
C LEU A 178 -3.31 -15.75 4.14
N ALA A 179 -4.23 -16.32 4.92
CA ALA A 179 -5.63 -16.45 4.52
C ALA A 179 -6.30 -15.08 4.34
N GLY A 180 -6.01 -14.13 5.24
CA GLY A 180 -6.47 -12.75 5.12
C GLY A 180 -5.96 -12.08 3.85
N LEU A 181 -4.66 -12.16 3.57
CA LEU A 181 -4.06 -11.61 2.35
C LEU A 181 -4.64 -12.26 1.08
N ALA A 182 -4.80 -13.59 1.07
CA ALA A 182 -5.38 -14.30 -0.06
C ALA A 182 -6.83 -13.85 -0.32
N LEU A 183 -7.65 -13.70 0.74
CA LEU A 183 -9.02 -13.21 0.61
C LEU A 183 -9.08 -11.76 0.14
N ILE A 184 -8.19 -10.89 0.61
CA ILE A 184 -8.07 -9.50 0.14
C ILE A 184 -7.73 -9.49 -1.34
N ALA A 185 -6.70 -10.23 -1.78
CA ALA A 185 -6.25 -10.27 -3.16
C ALA A 185 -7.33 -10.83 -4.10
N LEU A 186 -7.96 -11.95 -3.73
CA LEU A 186 -9.06 -12.54 -4.50
C LEU A 186 -10.29 -11.63 -4.53
N GLY A 187 -10.63 -11.02 -3.39
CA GLY A 187 -11.75 -10.10 -3.26
C GLY A 187 -11.58 -8.86 -4.13
N ALA A 188 -10.38 -8.24 -4.09
CA ALA A 188 -10.03 -7.11 -4.95
C ALA A 188 -10.14 -7.48 -6.44
N ASN A 189 -9.54 -8.61 -6.84
CA ASN A 189 -9.58 -9.06 -8.22
C ASN A 189 -11.02 -9.31 -8.73
N TRP A 190 -11.86 -9.98 -7.96
CA TRP A 190 -13.26 -10.21 -8.32
C TRP A 190 -14.07 -8.92 -8.41
N MET A 191 -13.86 -8.00 -7.46
CA MET A 191 -14.55 -6.72 -7.43
C MET A 191 -14.15 -5.85 -8.63
N VAL A 192 -12.84 -5.73 -8.92
CA VAL A 192 -12.32 -4.96 -10.06
C VAL A 192 -12.80 -5.55 -11.39
N SER A 193 -12.64 -6.87 -11.61
CA SER A 193 -13.06 -7.52 -12.85
C SER A 193 -14.55 -7.35 -13.09
N SER A 194 -15.34 -7.42 -12.04
CA SER A 194 -16.80 -7.20 -12.12
C SER A 194 -17.13 -5.74 -12.44
N ALA A 195 -16.45 -4.79 -11.80
CA ALA A 195 -16.65 -3.36 -12.04
C ALA A 195 -16.26 -2.99 -13.49
N VAL A 196 -15.13 -3.52 -13.99
CA VAL A 196 -14.72 -3.36 -15.40
C VAL A 196 -15.77 -3.87 -16.35
N THR A 197 -16.28 -5.09 -16.11
CA THR A 197 -17.34 -5.67 -16.96
C THR A 197 -18.61 -4.82 -16.97
N ILE A 198 -19.03 -4.30 -15.80
CA ILE A 198 -20.23 -3.43 -15.70
C ILE A 198 -19.99 -2.11 -16.43
N ALA A 199 -18.81 -1.49 -16.27
CA ALA A 199 -18.47 -0.23 -16.92
C ALA A 199 -18.44 -0.37 -18.46
N GLN A 200 -17.89 -1.46 -18.97
CA GLN A 200 -17.89 -1.77 -20.41
C GLN A 200 -19.31 -1.97 -20.95
N LEU A 201 -20.18 -2.66 -20.21
CA LEU A 201 -21.61 -2.80 -20.58
C LEU A 201 -22.35 -1.45 -20.59
N LEU A 202 -21.91 -0.49 -19.80
CA LEU A 202 -22.42 0.89 -19.79
C LEU A 202 -21.81 1.77 -20.88
N GLY A 203 -20.95 1.23 -21.74
CA GLY A 203 -20.32 1.94 -22.87
C GLY A 203 -19.10 2.80 -22.50
N MET A 204 -18.50 2.59 -21.33
CA MET A 204 -17.25 3.27 -20.97
C MET A 204 -16.09 2.74 -21.82
N SER A 205 -15.21 3.63 -22.31
CA SER A 205 -14.04 3.22 -23.07
C SER A 205 -13.02 2.49 -22.18
N GLU A 206 -12.21 1.60 -22.78
CA GLU A 206 -11.16 0.86 -22.09
C GLU A 206 -10.14 1.78 -21.39
N LEU A 207 -9.84 2.91 -22.03
CA LEU A 207 -8.94 3.93 -21.46
C LEU A 207 -9.51 4.49 -20.14
N VAL A 208 -10.79 4.89 -20.14
CA VAL A 208 -11.44 5.43 -18.92
C VAL A 208 -11.52 4.37 -17.83
N VAL A 209 -11.87 3.14 -18.19
CA VAL A 209 -11.94 2.01 -17.25
C VAL A 209 -10.56 1.73 -16.63
N GLY A 210 -9.51 1.71 -17.46
CA GLY A 210 -8.12 1.51 -17.00
C GLY A 210 -7.65 2.60 -16.06
N LEU A 211 -7.83 3.87 -16.46
CA LEU A 211 -7.38 5.02 -15.66
C LEU A 211 -8.15 5.23 -14.35
N THR A 212 -9.38 4.73 -14.25
CA THR A 212 -10.23 4.93 -13.07
C THR A 212 -10.40 3.65 -12.25
N ILE A 213 -11.13 2.67 -12.80
CA ILE A 213 -11.55 1.49 -12.05
C ILE A 213 -10.35 0.59 -11.70
N VAL A 214 -9.43 0.38 -12.63
CA VAL A 214 -8.26 -0.47 -12.38
C VAL A 214 -7.31 0.23 -11.41
N SER A 215 -7.04 1.52 -11.59
CA SER A 215 -6.14 2.28 -10.70
C SER A 215 -6.67 2.36 -9.26
N ILE A 216 -7.98 2.59 -9.06
CA ILE A 216 -8.58 2.56 -7.72
C ILE A 216 -8.59 1.13 -7.18
N GLY A 217 -8.74 0.16 -8.07
CA GLY A 217 -8.83 -1.26 -7.73
C GLY A 217 -7.58 -1.82 -7.07
N THR A 218 -6.41 -1.34 -7.43
CA THR A 218 -5.15 -1.76 -6.80
C THR A 218 -5.06 -1.33 -5.34
N SER A 219 -5.64 -0.16 -5.01
CA SER A 219 -5.66 0.36 -3.63
C SER A 219 -6.84 -0.16 -2.78
N LEU A 220 -7.66 -1.11 -3.30
CA LEU A 220 -8.75 -1.71 -2.52
C LEU A 220 -8.27 -2.48 -1.27
N PRO A 221 -7.12 -3.17 -1.28
CA PRO A 221 -6.55 -3.75 -0.07
C PRO A 221 -6.29 -2.72 1.03
N GLU A 222 -5.72 -1.56 0.68
CA GLU A 222 -5.49 -0.44 1.59
C GLU A 222 -6.80 0.13 2.12
N VAL A 223 -7.80 0.31 1.26
CA VAL A 223 -9.15 0.76 1.66
C VAL A 223 -9.74 -0.21 2.68
N ALA A 224 -9.75 -1.50 2.36
CA ALA A 224 -10.36 -2.53 3.20
C ALA A 224 -9.69 -2.63 4.57
N THR A 225 -8.35 -2.63 4.61
CA THR A 225 -7.58 -2.71 5.85
C THR A 225 -7.69 -1.43 6.68
N SER A 226 -7.57 -0.25 6.07
CA SER A 226 -7.68 1.03 6.78
C SER A 226 -9.08 1.27 7.34
N MET A 227 -10.13 0.99 6.57
CA MET A 227 -11.51 1.09 7.04
C MET A 227 -11.82 0.10 8.17
N THR A 228 -11.32 -1.14 8.05
CA THR A 228 -11.53 -2.17 9.09
C THR A 228 -10.79 -1.80 10.37
N ALA A 229 -9.54 -1.30 10.27
CA ALA A 229 -8.78 -0.82 11.41
C ALA A 229 -9.48 0.36 12.11
N ALA A 230 -9.96 1.33 11.35
CA ALA A 230 -10.67 2.49 11.89
C ALA A 230 -11.96 2.10 12.62
N ARG A 231 -12.76 1.18 12.04
CA ARG A 231 -13.98 0.67 12.68
C ARG A 231 -13.71 -0.07 13.99
N LYS A 232 -12.54 -0.67 14.13
CA LYS A 232 -12.09 -1.32 15.37
C LYS A 232 -11.53 -0.34 16.41
N GLY A 233 -11.54 0.95 16.14
CA GLY A 233 -10.94 1.97 17.00
C GLY A 233 -9.42 2.13 16.84
N ASN A 234 -8.78 1.40 15.90
CA ASN A 234 -7.35 1.45 15.63
C ASN A 234 -7.05 2.49 14.52
N ALA A 235 -7.46 3.75 14.73
CA ALA A 235 -7.22 4.83 13.77
C ALA A 235 -5.73 5.02 13.45
N ASP A 236 -4.84 4.72 14.40
CA ASP A 236 -3.39 4.75 14.20
C ASP A 236 -2.92 3.78 13.10
N ILE A 237 -3.47 2.56 13.04
CA ILE A 237 -3.15 1.60 11.98
C ILE A 237 -3.64 2.13 10.62
N ALA A 238 -4.84 2.70 10.58
CA ALA A 238 -5.42 3.20 9.34
C ALA A 238 -4.58 4.33 8.72
N VAL A 239 -4.21 5.34 9.52
CA VAL A 239 -3.37 6.46 9.05
C VAL A 239 -1.96 5.98 8.72
N ALA A 240 -1.39 5.12 9.56
CA ALA A 240 -0.06 4.57 9.36
C ALA A 240 0.02 3.69 8.10
N ASN A 241 -1.01 2.88 7.82
CA ASN A 241 -1.10 2.10 6.59
C ASN A 241 -1.03 3.00 5.35
N VAL A 242 -1.83 4.04 5.29
CA VAL A 242 -1.85 4.99 4.16
C VAL A 242 -0.50 5.65 3.93
N LEU A 243 0.12 6.18 4.99
CA LEU A 243 1.43 6.85 4.88
C LEU A 243 2.54 5.84 4.54
N GLY A 244 2.49 4.66 5.15
CA GLY A 244 3.42 3.57 4.86
C GLY A 244 3.31 3.12 3.41
N SER A 245 2.10 2.90 2.88
CA SER A 245 1.87 2.54 1.48
C SER A 245 2.43 3.60 0.53
N ASN A 246 2.29 4.90 0.84
CA ASN A 246 2.89 5.95 0.02
C ASN A 246 4.44 5.89 0.03
N ILE A 247 5.05 5.63 1.19
CA ILE A 247 6.49 5.44 1.30
C ILE A 247 6.95 4.22 0.50
N TYR A 248 6.27 3.08 0.66
CA TYR A 248 6.60 1.85 -0.05
C TYR A 248 6.38 1.97 -1.56
N ASN A 249 5.33 2.67 -2.00
CA ASN A 249 5.07 2.90 -3.42
C ASN A 249 6.21 3.68 -4.08
N ILE A 250 6.69 4.76 -3.45
CA ILE A 250 7.79 5.57 -4.00
C ILE A 250 9.12 4.82 -3.86
N MET A 251 9.46 4.36 -2.65
CA MET A 251 10.80 3.87 -2.39
C MET A 251 11.00 2.41 -2.81
N LEU A 252 10.01 1.52 -2.53
CA LEU A 252 10.12 0.10 -2.85
C LEU A 252 9.62 -0.18 -4.25
N THR A 253 8.35 0.12 -4.52
CA THR A 253 7.71 -0.30 -5.77
C THR A 253 8.38 0.37 -6.96
N LEU A 254 8.52 1.69 -6.95
CA LEU A 254 9.22 2.39 -8.03
C LEU A 254 10.71 2.06 -8.06
N GLY A 255 11.38 2.12 -6.91
CA GLY A 255 12.82 1.83 -6.82
C GLY A 255 13.17 0.45 -7.33
N LEU A 256 12.42 -0.59 -6.92
CA LEU A 256 12.63 -1.97 -7.36
C LEU A 256 12.30 -2.14 -8.85
N THR A 257 11.20 -1.53 -9.32
CA THR A 257 10.81 -1.57 -10.73
C THR A 257 11.92 -1.00 -11.62
N ILE A 258 12.49 0.17 -11.28
CA ILE A 258 13.59 0.78 -12.02
C ILE A 258 14.83 -0.13 -12.02
N VAL A 259 15.17 -0.76 -10.89
CA VAL A 259 16.36 -1.61 -10.78
C VAL A 259 16.21 -2.92 -11.57
N VAL A 260 15.00 -3.50 -11.58
CA VAL A 260 14.73 -4.76 -12.29
C VAL A 260 14.60 -4.56 -13.79
N THR A 261 14.11 -3.40 -14.22
CA THR A 261 13.91 -3.05 -15.64
C THR A 261 14.60 -1.72 -15.98
N PRO A 262 15.96 -1.68 -15.99
CA PRO A 262 16.69 -0.45 -16.27
C PRO A 262 16.41 0.06 -17.68
N GLY A 263 16.12 1.36 -17.80
CA GLY A 263 15.86 2.01 -19.08
C GLY A 263 14.42 1.95 -19.58
N CYS A 264 13.53 1.24 -18.90
CA CYS A 264 12.12 1.13 -19.26
C CYS A 264 11.30 2.40 -18.91
N LEU A 265 11.79 3.27 -18.01
CA LEU A 265 11.05 4.42 -17.51
C LEU A 265 11.53 5.73 -18.16
N LEU A 266 11.41 5.80 -19.49
CA LEU A 266 11.44 7.03 -20.26
C LEU A 266 10.01 7.55 -20.35
N TYR A 267 9.71 8.72 -19.75
CA TYR A 267 8.36 9.30 -19.80
C TYR A 267 8.30 10.62 -20.60
N THR A 268 9.37 10.94 -21.34
CA THR A 268 9.30 11.90 -22.44
C THR A 268 9.06 11.13 -23.72
N SER A 269 7.94 11.39 -24.40
CA SER A 269 7.76 10.94 -25.78
C SER A 269 8.98 11.37 -26.57
N PRO A 270 9.61 10.49 -27.40
CA PRO A 270 10.64 10.93 -28.30
C PRO A 270 10.10 12.12 -29.10
N SER A 271 10.83 13.23 -29.08
CA SER A 271 10.46 14.38 -29.87
C SER A 271 10.36 13.95 -31.34
N PRO A 272 9.43 14.48 -32.15
CA PRO A 272 9.40 14.19 -33.60
C PRO A 272 10.73 14.46 -34.32
N ARG A 273 11.68 15.14 -33.65
CA ARG A 273 13.04 15.35 -34.14
C ARG A 273 13.96 14.14 -33.94
N ASP A 274 13.67 13.28 -32.98
CA ASP A 274 14.51 12.11 -32.66
C ASP A 274 14.20 10.96 -33.63
N GLU A 275 12.98 10.88 -34.18
CA GLU A 275 12.60 9.90 -35.21
C GLU A 275 13.20 10.24 -36.62
N GLN A 276 13.70 11.44 -36.84
CA GLN A 276 14.31 11.85 -38.13
C GLN A 276 15.83 11.59 -38.18
N SER A 277 16.44 11.09 -37.09
CA SER A 277 17.88 10.88 -36.99
C SER A 277 18.29 9.41 -36.87
N SER A 278 17.34 8.47 -37.05
CA SER A 278 17.58 7.01 -37.04
C SER A 278 17.39 6.40 -38.47
#